data_a9099dca055b6356567906e800a57fee
#
_entry.id   a9099dca055b6356567906e800a57fee
#
_cell.length_a   1.000
_cell.length_b   1.000
_cell.length_c   1.000
_cell.angle_alpha   90.00
_cell.angle_beta   90.00
_cell.angle_gamma   90.00
#
_symmetry.space_group_name_H-M   'P 1'
#
loop_
_entity.id
_entity.type
_entity.pdbx_description
1 polymer ?
#
loop_
_entity_poly.entity_id
_entity_poly.type
_entity_poly.pdbx_seq_one_letter_code
_entity_poly.pdbx_strand_id
1 'polypeptide(L)'
;MWSCPKCKRMFSRRNQRHACGTGNRAEVIRGRPEPLVQLLSAIEEFARSLGPIEVVTRERYVLLRSTRIFADLVMMSDAVRIAIHLRQKVAHPLFFKVGANDRGGVTHVAKIRDHQEFESLKSYLKEAYVVSLASSPKPT
;
A
#
# COMPACT_ATOMS: atom_id res chain seq x y z
N MET A 1 8.84 -25.82 6.48
CA MET A 1 8.72 -24.52 5.81
C MET A 1 9.84 -24.38 4.79
N TRP A 2 9.53 -23.69 3.74
CA TRP A 2 10.47 -23.52 2.64
C TRP A 2 10.81 -22.03 2.49
N SER A 3 12.10 -21.71 2.31
CA SER A 3 12.54 -20.35 2.07
C SER A 3 12.92 -20.20 0.61
N CYS A 4 12.31 -19.26 -0.08
CA CYS A 4 12.61 -19.04 -1.48
C CYS A 4 14.01 -18.46 -1.63
N PRO A 5 14.88 -19.08 -2.44
CA PRO A 5 16.25 -18.56 -2.58
C PRO A 5 16.31 -17.22 -3.30
N LYS A 6 15.28 -16.84 -4.05
CA LYS A 6 15.30 -15.57 -4.76
C LYS A 6 14.78 -14.42 -3.93
N CYS A 7 13.62 -14.58 -3.31
CA CYS A 7 13.00 -13.47 -2.57
C CYS A 7 13.14 -13.61 -1.06
N LYS A 8 13.68 -14.72 -0.58
CA LYS A 8 13.96 -14.96 0.84
C LYS A 8 12.72 -15.05 1.70
N ARG A 9 11.54 -15.12 1.11
CA ARG A 9 10.32 -15.26 1.89
C ARG A 9 10.10 -16.71 2.29
N MET A 10 9.41 -16.90 3.40
CA MET A 10 9.08 -18.23 3.92
C MET A 10 7.68 -18.63 3.47
N PHE A 11 7.53 -19.87 3.11
CA PHE A 11 6.26 -20.43 2.65
C PHE A 11 6.00 -21.75 3.35
N SER A 12 4.74 -22.11 3.48
CA SER A 12 4.36 -23.34 4.13
C SER A 12 4.67 -24.56 3.28
N ARG A 13 4.74 -24.39 1.96
CA ARG A 13 5.00 -25.50 1.04
C ARG A 13 6.24 -25.26 0.22
N ARG A 14 6.97 -26.32 -0.06
CA ARG A 14 8.14 -26.25 -0.90
C ARG A 14 7.75 -25.85 -2.32
N ASN A 15 8.51 -24.94 -2.90
CA ASN A 15 8.28 -24.42 -4.25
C ASN A 15 6.89 -23.82 -4.42
N GLN A 16 6.35 -23.26 -3.35
CA GLN A 16 5.03 -22.64 -3.41
C GLN A 16 5.03 -21.50 -4.42
N ARG A 17 4.00 -21.46 -5.24
CA ARG A 17 3.86 -20.44 -6.26
C ARG A 17 3.67 -19.06 -5.64
N HIS A 18 4.40 -18.08 -6.14
CA HIS A 18 4.33 -16.72 -5.63
C HIS A 18 5.00 -15.76 -6.62
N ALA A 19 4.89 -14.47 -6.39
CA ALA A 19 5.50 -13.45 -7.23
C ALA A 19 6.98 -13.30 -6.86
N CYS A 20 7.73 -14.33 -7.15
CA CYS A 20 9.13 -14.42 -6.79
C CYS A 20 9.99 -13.57 -7.72
N GLY A 21 10.99 -12.93 -7.16
CA GLY A 21 11.92 -12.15 -7.96
C GLY A 21 11.40 -10.80 -8.39
N THR A 22 10.25 -10.39 -7.83
CA THR A 22 9.60 -9.18 -8.27
C THR A 22 9.56 -8.10 -7.21
N GLY A 23 10.26 -8.17 -6.14
CA GLY A 23 10.28 -7.14 -5.11
C GLY A 23 11.18 -5.96 -5.45
N ASN A 24 11.24 -5.56 -6.71
CA ASN A 24 12.19 -4.59 -7.21
C ASN A 24 11.49 -3.32 -7.64
N ARG A 25 11.89 -2.19 -7.05
CA ARG A 25 11.31 -0.90 -7.37
C ARG A 25 11.46 -0.55 -8.85
N ALA A 26 12.57 -0.92 -9.48
CA ALA A 26 12.79 -0.64 -10.89
C ALA A 26 11.72 -1.28 -11.77
N GLU A 27 11.22 -2.46 -11.36
CA GLU A 27 10.15 -3.13 -12.09
C GLU A 27 8.83 -2.36 -11.94
N VAL A 28 8.56 -1.86 -10.75
CA VAL A 28 7.32 -1.15 -10.47
C VAL A 28 7.23 0.15 -11.28
N ILE A 29 8.36 0.87 -11.43
CA ILE A 29 8.36 2.17 -12.09
C ILE A 29 8.74 2.11 -13.55
N ARG A 30 9.08 0.93 -14.07
CA ARG A 30 9.52 0.80 -15.46
C ARG A 30 8.47 1.34 -16.42
N GLY A 31 8.91 2.26 -17.31
CA GLY A 31 8.02 2.81 -18.32
C GLY A 31 6.97 3.77 -17.80
N ARG A 32 7.06 4.16 -16.52
CA ARG A 32 6.07 5.08 -15.96
C ARG A 32 6.55 6.53 -16.12
N PRO A 33 5.61 7.47 -16.31
CA PRO A 33 5.97 8.88 -16.41
C PRO A 33 6.68 9.37 -15.16
N GLU A 34 7.67 10.21 -15.34
CA GLU A 34 8.46 10.73 -14.23
C GLU A 34 7.61 11.40 -13.14
N PRO A 35 6.60 12.23 -13.48
CA PRO A 35 5.77 12.83 -12.43
C PRO A 35 5.08 11.81 -11.56
N LEU A 36 4.68 10.66 -12.11
CA LEU A 36 4.05 9.60 -11.31
C LEU A 36 5.07 8.87 -10.43
N VAL A 37 6.29 8.71 -10.92
CA VAL A 37 7.36 8.12 -10.12
C VAL A 37 7.67 9.03 -8.93
N GLN A 38 7.71 10.34 -9.16
CA GLN A 38 7.93 11.30 -8.08
C GLN A 38 6.78 11.29 -7.08
N LEU A 39 5.55 11.15 -7.58
CA LEU A 39 4.39 11.06 -6.71
C LEU A 39 4.45 9.82 -5.84
N LEU A 40 4.81 8.68 -6.41
CA LEU A 40 4.98 7.44 -5.64
C LEU A 40 6.01 7.64 -4.53
N SER A 41 7.15 8.25 -4.86
CA SER A 41 8.20 8.51 -3.88
C SER A 41 7.70 9.43 -2.76
N ALA A 42 6.92 10.45 -3.11
CA ALA A 42 6.38 11.38 -2.12
C ALA A 42 5.42 10.68 -1.17
N ILE A 43 4.61 9.76 -1.69
CA ILE A 43 3.68 9.01 -0.85
C ILE A 43 4.48 8.13 0.13
N GLU A 44 5.51 7.45 -0.37
CA GLU A 44 6.34 6.60 0.47
C GLU A 44 7.05 7.41 1.55
N GLU A 45 7.59 8.56 1.18
CA GLU A 45 8.28 9.42 2.15
C GLU A 45 7.34 9.95 3.22
N PHE A 46 6.14 10.36 2.81
CA PHE A 46 5.16 10.81 3.78
C PHE A 46 4.81 9.68 4.74
N ALA A 47 4.62 8.47 4.23
CA ALA A 47 4.30 7.33 5.08
C ALA A 47 5.43 7.06 6.08
N ARG A 48 6.68 7.15 5.63
CA ARG A 48 7.82 6.95 6.52
C ARG A 48 7.91 8.03 7.60
N SER A 49 7.42 9.22 7.31
CA SER A 49 7.43 10.31 8.27
C SER A 49 6.42 10.10 9.41
N LEU A 50 5.46 9.21 9.23
CA LEU A 50 4.46 8.93 10.25
C LEU A 50 5.01 8.11 11.40
N GLY A 51 6.04 7.31 11.14
CA GLY A 51 6.67 6.46 12.14
C GLY A 51 7.32 5.26 11.46
N PRO A 52 7.75 4.29 12.25
CA PRO A 52 8.41 3.10 11.68
C PRO A 52 7.43 2.32 10.80
N ILE A 53 7.82 2.16 9.55
CA ILE A 53 7.03 1.35 8.61
C ILE A 53 7.97 0.53 7.74
N GLU A 54 7.40 -0.47 7.09
CA GLU A 54 8.07 -1.26 6.09
C GLU A 54 7.41 -0.97 4.75
N VAL A 55 8.21 -0.63 3.75
CA VAL A 55 7.73 -0.45 2.38
C VAL A 55 8.08 -1.73 1.64
N VAL A 56 7.07 -2.50 1.28
CA VAL A 56 7.26 -3.81 0.67
C VAL A 56 6.90 -3.74 -0.80
N THR A 57 7.92 -3.82 -1.66
CA THR A 57 7.72 -3.76 -3.11
C THR A 57 7.41 -5.16 -3.65
N ARG A 58 6.36 -5.25 -4.43
CA ARG A 58 5.97 -6.48 -5.12
C ARG A 58 6.04 -6.24 -6.63
N GLU A 59 5.64 -7.23 -7.39
CA GLU A 59 5.75 -7.16 -8.84
C GLU A 59 5.03 -5.95 -9.44
N ARG A 60 3.84 -5.67 -8.96
CA ARG A 60 2.99 -4.63 -9.56
C ARG A 60 2.51 -3.60 -8.55
N TYR A 61 2.89 -3.73 -7.29
CA TYR A 61 2.36 -2.84 -6.27
C TYR A 61 3.33 -2.71 -5.11
N VAL A 62 3.08 -1.71 -4.29
CA VAL A 62 3.88 -1.43 -3.11
C VAL A 62 2.94 -1.46 -1.91
N LEU A 63 3.34 -2.18 -0.88
CA LEU A 63 2.57 -2.27 0.36
C LEU A 63 3.21 -1.39 1.43
N LEU A 64 2.40 -0.62 2.14
CA LEU A 64 2.85 0.17 3.28
C LEU A 64 2.37 -0.55 4.55
N ARG A 65 3.31 -0.94 5.38
CA ARG A 65 3.03 -1.80 6.51
C ARG A 65 3.63 -1.24 7.80
N SER A 66 2.83 -1.24 8.85
CA SER A 66 3.31 -1.02 10.21
C SER A 66 3.24 -2.38 10.93
N THR A 67 2.37 -2.55 11.90
CA THR A 67 2.06 -3.87 12.45
C THR A 67 1.34 -4.71 11.40
N ARG A 68 0.56 -4.06 10.58
CA ARG A 68 -0.10 -4.72 9.44
C ARG A 68 -0.18 -3.73 8.28
N ILE A 69 -0.57 -4.21 7.12
CA ILE A 69 -0.68 -3.37 5.93
C ILE A 69 -1.78 -2.35 6.14
N PHE A 70 -1.47 -1.06 5.98
CA PHE A 70 -2.45 0.01 6.12
C PHE A 70 -2.75 0.72 4.81
N ALA A 71 -1.96 0.48 3.78
CA ALA A 71 -2.23 1.03 2.45
C ALA A 71 -1.47 0.24 1.41
N ASP A 72 -1.94 0.29 0.17
CA ASP A 72 -1.17 -0.26 -0.94
C ASP A 72 -1.25 0.69 -2.12
N LEU A 73 -0.23 0.63 -2.97
CA LEU A 73 -0.06 1.53 -4.10
C LEU A 73 0.16 0.73 -5.36
N VAL A 74 -0.55 1.09 -6.44
CA VAL A 74 -0.38 0.46 -7.74
C VAL A 74 -0.08 1.55 -8.76
N MET A 75 1.03 1.39 -9.50
CA MET A 75 1.36 2.32 -10.57
C MET A 75 0.52 2.00 -11.79
N MET A 76 -0.23 2.98 -12.25
CA MET A 76 -1.02 2.86 -13.47
C MET A 76 -0.36 3.71 -14.57
N SER A 77 -0.89 3.69 -15.76
CA SER A 77 -0.30 4.44 -16.87
C SER A 77 -0.43 5.95 -16.68
N ASP A 78 -1.48 6.39 -15.99
CA ASP A 78 -1.79 7.81 -15.85
C ASP A 78 -2.06 8.25 -14.43
N ALA A 79 -1.86 7.37 -13.45
CA ALA A 79 -2.19 7.68 -12.06
C ALA A 79 -1.50 6.71 -11.13
N VAL A 80 -1.46 7.06 -9.84
CA VAL A 80 -1.13 6.11 -8.78
C VAL A 80 -2.43 5.75 -8.08
N ARG A 81 -2.75 4.46 -8.07
CA ARG A 81 -3.93 3.98 -7.37
C ARG A 81 -3.51 3.69 -5.94
N ILE A 82 -4.22 4.28 -4.99
CA ILE A 82 -3.93 4.07 -3.57
C ILE A 82 -5.15 3.47 -2.90
N ALA A 83 -4.92 2.42 -2.12
CA ALA A 83 -5.96 1.82 -1.29
C ALA A 83 -5.61 2.09 0.17
N ILE A 84 -6.53 2.68 0.91
CA ILE A 84 -6.32 3.09 2.29
C ILE A 84 -7.28 2.29 3.16
N HIS A 85 -6.74 1.63 4.18
CA HIS A 85 -7.53 0.75 5.06
C HIS A 85 -7.87 1.47 6.35
N LEU A 86 -9.14 1.78 6.52
CA LEU A 86 -9.65 2.48 7.71
C LEU A 86 -10.65 1.58 8.44
N ARG A 87 -11.08 2.02 9.63
CA ARG A 87 -12.04 1.26 10.40
C ARG A 87 -13.47 1.51 9.96
N GLN A 88 -13.74 2.67 9.42
CA GLN A 88 -15.10 3.04 9.05
C GLN A 88 -15.08 3.76 7.72
N LYS A 89 -16.25 3.79 7.10
CA LYS A 89 -16.42 4.42 5.82
C LYS A 89 -16.31 5.93 5.94
N VAL A 90 -15.52 6.55 5.08
CA VAL A 90 -15.44 8.00 4.97
C VAL A 90 -15.72 8.39 3.53
N ALA A 91 -16.26 9.57 3.34
CA ALA A 91 -16.57 10.07 2.01
C ALA A 91 -15.52 11.07 1.57
N HIS A 92 -15.08 10.94 0.33
CA HIS A 92 -14.13 11.89 -0.27
C HIS A 92 -14.28 11.81 -1.78
N PRO A 93 -14.23 12.93 -2.50
CA PRO A 93 -14.44 12.91 -3.95
C PRO A 93 -13.50 11.99 -4.71
N LEU A 94 -12.28 11.77 -4.21
CA LEU A 94 -11.32 10.91 -4.90
C LEU A 94 -11.54 9.43 -4.63
N PHE A 95 -12.29 9.06 -3.59
CA PHE A 95 -12.57 7.66 -3.32
C PHE A 95 -13.65 7.16 -4.28
N PHE A 96 -13.24 6.45 -5.31
CA PHE A 96 -14.18 5.94 -6.29
C PHE A 96 -14.68 4.53 -5.96
N LYS A 97 -14.05 3.86 -5.00
CA LYS A 97 -14.47 2.55 -4.57
C LYS A 97 -14.24 2.43 -3.07
N VAL A 98 -15.28 2.08 -2.35
CA VAL A 98 -15.22 1.93 -0.90
C VAL A 98 -15.97 0.64 -0.56
N GLY A 99 -15.33 -0.24 0.21
CA GLY A 99 -15.99 -1.50 0.55
C GLY A 99 -15.39 -2.12 1.80
N ALA A 100 -16.21 -2.90 2.50
CA ALA A 100 -15.76 -3.64 3.66
C ALA A 100 -14.73 -4.68 3.25
N ASN A 101 -13.74 -4.89 4.12
CA ASN A 101 -12.74 -5.92 3.89
C ASN A 101 -12.90 -7.04 4.91
N ASP A 102 -12.14 -8.12 4.73
CA ASP A 102 -12.26 -9.32 5.56
C ASP A 102 -11.85 -9.13 7.01
N ARG A 103 -11.21 -8.02 7.31
CA ARG A 103 -10.62 -7.81 8.64
C ARG A 103 -11.44 -6.88 9.50
N GLY A 104 -12.68 -6.63 9.10
CA GLY A 104 -13.57 -5.75 9.85
C GLY A 104 -13.33 -4.29 9.60
N GLY A 105 -12.53 -3.95 8.60
CA GLY A 105 -12.29 -2.57 8.21
C GLY A 105 -12.94 -2.22 6.90
N VAL A 106 -12.61 -1.04 6.39
CA VAL A 106 -13.14 -0.54 5.14
C VAL A 106 -11.99 -0.06 4.27
N THR A 107 -11.91 -0.57 3.05
CA THR A 107 -10.89 -0.19 2.09
C THR A 107 -11.42 0.93 1.19
N HIS A 108 -10.65 2.00 1.10
CA HIS A 108 -10.99 3.17 0.30
C HIS A 108 -9.98 3.30 -0.82
N VAL A 109 -10.45 3.29 -2.06
CA VAL A 109 -9.57 3.29 -3.24
C VAL A 109 -9.71 4.61 -3.99
N ALA A 110 -8.57 5.23 -4.29
CA ALA A 110 -8.51 6.46 -5.06
C ALA A 110 -7.45 6.34 -6.15
N LYS A 111 -7.61 7.11 -7.20
CA LYS A 111 -6.56 7.30 -8.21
C LYS A 111 -6.09 8.74 -8.10
N ILE A 112 -4.80 8.94 -7.90
CA ILE A 112 -4.25 10.29 -7.76
C ILE A 112 -3.22 10.52 -8.87
N ARG A 113 -3.19 11.72 -9.38
CA ARG A 113 -2.37 12.08 -10.53
C ARG A 113 -1.32 13.11 -10.21
N ASP A 114 -1.45 13.83 -9.09
CA ASP A 114 -0.51 14.87 -8.72
C ASP A 114 -0.43 15.01 -7.21
N HIS A 115 0.50 15.86 -6.77
CA HIS A 115 0.75 16.06 -5.35
C HIS A 115 -0.42 16.74 -4.64
N GLN A 116 -1.17 17.58 -5.35
CA GLN A 116 -2.31 18.26 -4.76
C GLN A 116 -3.40 17.26 -4.38
N GLU A 117 -3.67 16.30 -5.26
CA GLU A 117 -4.63 15.25 -4.93
C GLU A 117 -4.14 14.41 -3.76
N PHE A 118 -2.84 14.12 -3.71
CA PHE A 118 -2.30 13.39 -2.58
C PHE A 118 -2.43 14.17 -1.28
N GLU A 119 -2.20 15.49 -1.33
CA GLU A 119 -2.35 16.32 -0.13
C GLU A 119 -3.72 16.14 0.51
N SER A 120 -4.76 16.03 -0.30
CA SER A 120 -6.11 15.90 0.20
C SER A 120 -6.37 14.55 0.87
N LEU A 121 -5.49 13.57 0.65
CA LEU A 121 -5.64 12.23 1.23
C LEU A 121 -4.68 11.96 2.38
N LYS A 122 -3.76 12.88 2.67
CA LYS A 122 -2.73 12.63 3.69
C LYS A 122 -3.32 12.31 5.07
N SER A 123 -4.38 13.02 5.45
CA SER A 123 -4.98 12.80 6.76
C SER A 123 -5.57 11.39 6.87
N TYR A 124 -6.10 10.87 5.79
CA TYR A 124 -6.65 9.51 5.79
C TYR A 124 -5.54 8.48 5.85
N LEU A 125 -4.43 8.73 5.17
CA LEU A 125 -3.28 7.82 5.22
C LEU A 125 -2.70 7.80 6.64
N LYS A 126 -2.61 8.97 7.28
CA LYS A 126 -2.17 9.05 8.67
C LYS A 126 -3.11 8.28 9.59
N GLU A 127 -4.42 8.44 9.39
CA GLU A 127 -5.41 7.71 10.19
C GLU A 127 -5.25 6.21 10.00
N ALA A 128 -5.04 5.75 8.77
CA ALA A 128 -4.85 4.34 8.49
C ALA A 128 -3.61 3.80 9.21
N TYR A 129 -2.54 4.58 9.23
CA TYR A 129 -1.34 4.20 9.96
C TYR A 129 -1.64 4.02 11.44
N VAL A 130 -2.33 4.98 12.05
CA VAL A 130 -2.68 4.92 13.47
C VAL A 130 -3.56 3.71 13.76
N VAL A 131 -4.54 3.45 12.91
CA VAL A 131 -5.42 2.29 13.04
C VAL A 131 -4.59 1.00 13.00
N SER A 132 -3.59 0.94 12.12
CA SER A 132 -2.78 -0.25 11.98
C SER A 132 -1.93 -0.53 13.22
N LEU A 133 -1.52 0.52 13.91
CA LEU A 133 -0.76 0.36 15.16
C LEU A 133 -1.64 -0.11 16.31
N ALA A 134 -2.85 0.41 16.34
CA ALA A 134 -3.79 0.11 17.40
C ALA A 134 -4.49 -1.22 17.20
N SER A 135 -4.08 -1.96 16.27
CA SER A 135 -4.73 -3.16 15.91
C SER A 135 -4.44 -4.23 16.87
N SER A 136 -4.96 -4.19 17.95
CA SER A 136 -5.05 -5.41 18.57
C SER A 136 -5.98 -6.22 17.77
N PRO A 137 -5.69 -7.30 17.63
CA PRO A 137 -6.44 -8.18 16.87
C PRO A 137 -7.78 -8.34 17.41
N LYS A 138 -8.25 -8.33 17.32
CA LYS A 138 -9.18 -8.59 17.63
C LYS A 138 -9.53 -9.12 18.22
N PRO A 139 -9.96 -9.08 18.51
CA PRO A 139 -10.39 -9.58 19.10
C PRO A 139 -11.13 -10.33 18.84
N THR A 140 -11.03 -10.63 18.80
CA THR A 140 -11.73 -11.31 18.56
C THR A 140 -12.51 -11.56 18.92
#